data_ae74a3f8ed622f14ede2af9413929ce6
#
_entry.id   ae74a3f8ed622f14ede2af9413929ce6
#
_cell.length_a   1.000
_cell.length_b   1.000
_cell.length_c   1.000
_cell.angle_alpha   90.00
_cell.angle_beta   90.00
_cell.angle_gamma   90.00
#
_symmetry.space_group_name_H-M   'P 1'
#
loop_
_entity.id
_entity.type
_entity.pdbx_description
1 polymer ?
#
loop_
_entity_poly.entity_id
_entity_poly.type
_entity_poly.pdbx_seq_one_letter_code
_entity_poly.pdbx_strand_id
1 'polypeptide(L)'
;GIAFAWKAGQWIDSDINNFKSLLWIFVAVSSLNAIAFWFMPKVETVKGSTNPFSAFKWLKKDKKFRVLIISWMLMGLGNLTALKIWTEYFANDQYGNGFSAFEVTLLTFIIPAGVKIIFTYPWGWLFDRMNFYVLRVILNVIFGAAILVVFYADSFWIIAIGTGLQGLAFAGGGIAWMLWVTKIAPPEHTAEYMSIHTFTTGLRGVVAPALGFYLLVTIGNSIAIFSAILITLASVVLIPEIIRSRKTNQL
;
A
#
# COMPACT_ATOMS: atom_id res chain seq x y z
N GLY A 1 -17.64 -6.83 1.05
CA GLY A 1 -16.56 -6.45 0.13
C GLY A 1 -16.51 -7.30 -1.12
N ILE A 2 -15.91 -8.52 -1.09
CA ILE A 2 -15.63 -9.34 -2.31
C ILE A 2 -16.91 -9.68 -3.09
N ALA A 3 -17.95 -10.19 -2.43
CA ALA A 3 -19.22 -10.53 -3.09
C ALA A 3 -19.90 -9.31 -3.76
N PHE A 4 -19.82 -8.15 -3.12
CA PHE A 4 -20.31 -6.91 -3.72
C PHE A 4 -19.50 -6.51 -4.94
N ALA A 5 -18.16 -6.56 -4.86
CA ALA A 5 -17.28 -6.22 -5.99
C ALA A 5 -17.50 -7.16 -7.19
N TRP A 6 -17.69 -8.45 -6.93
CA TRP A 6 -18.06 -9.43 -7.96
C TRP A 6 -19.33 -9.03 -8.72
N LYS A 7 -20.41 -8.74 -7.98
CA LYS A 7 -21.68 -8.33 -8.58
C LYS A 7 -21.59 -6.97 -9.27
N ALA A 8 -20.87 -6.02 -8.68
CA ALA A 8 -20.70 -4.69 -9.26
C ALA A 8 -19.94 -4.73 -10.58
N GLY A 9 -18.87 -5.55 -10.71
CA GLY A 9 -18.15 -5.74 -11.95
C GLY A 9 -19.04 -6.28 -13.06
N GLN A 10 -19.80 -7.36 -12.79
CA GLN A 10 -20.75 -7.93 -13.74
C GLN A 10 -21.86 -6.92 -14.11
N TRP A 11 -22.30 -6.11 -13.16
CA TRP A 11 -23.34 -5.11 -13.41
C TRP A 11 -22.88 -3.97 -14.31
N ILE A 12 -21.63 -3.52 -14.17
CA ILE A 12 -21.05 -2.52 -15.08
C ILE A 12 -20.86 -3.10 -16.49
N ASP A 13 -20.43 -4.36 -16.61
CA ASP A 13 -20.28 -5.02 -17.91
C ASP A 13 -21.60 -5.15 -18.66
N SER A 14 -22.73 -5.31 -17.94
CA SER A 14 -24.05 -5.37 -18.58
C SER A 14 -24.54 -4.04 -19.13
N ASP A 15 -24.25 -2.92 -18.48
CA ASP A 15 -24.52 -1.55 -18.94
C ASP A 15 -23.59 -0.57 -18.17
N ILE A 16 -22.79 0.18 -18.90
CA ILE A 16 -21.88 1.19 -18.35
C ILE A 16 -22.60 2.27 -17.52
N ASN A 17 -23.88 2.56 -17.82
CA ASN A 17 -24.67 3.53 -17.06
C ASN A 17 -24.94 3.07 -15.62
N ASN A 18 -24.80 1.78 -15.31
CA ASN A 18 -24.91 1.24 -13.97
C ASN A 18 -23.83 1.81 -13.02
N PHE A 19 -22.74 2.36 -13.57
CA PHE A 19 -21.73 3.09 -12.79
C PHE A 19 -22.35 4.25 -11.99
N LYS A 20 -23.33 4.96 -12.55
CA LYS A 20 -24.04 6.04 -11.83
C LYS A 20 -24.78 5.52 -10.60
N SER A 21 -25.41 4.35 -10.72
CA SER A 21 -26.10 3.71 -9.60
C SER A 21 -25.14 3.28 -8.50
N LEU A 22 -23.95 2.76 -8.88
CA LEU A 22 -22.89 2.43 -7.92
C LEU A 22 -22.35 3.67 -7.20
N LEU A 23 -22.23 4.81 -7.88
CA LEU A 23 -21.87 6.08 -7.23
C LEU A 23 -22.90 6.49 -6.18
N TRP A 24 -24.20 6.37 -6.46
CA TRP A 24 -25.25 6.67 -5.48
C TRP A 24 -25.22 5.73 -4.27
N ILE A 25 -24.97 4.44 -4.49
CA ILE A 25 -24.77 3.47 -3.39
C ILE A 25 -23.58 3.90 -2.55
N PHE A 26 -22.44 4.29 -3.18
CA PHE A 26 -21.26 4.77 -2.48
C PHE A 26 -21.55 6.02 -1.65
N VAL A 27 -22.29 7.00 -2.20
CA VAL A 27 -22.71 8.21 -1.48
C VAL A 27 -23.56 7.84 -0.28
N ALA A 28 -24.56 6.97 -0.44
CA ALA A 28 -25.43 6.55 0.65
C ALA A 28 -24.65 5.85 1.78
N VAL A 29 -23.77 4.90 1.45
CA VAL A 29 -22.95 4.19 2.45
C VAL A 29 -21.96 5.15 3.14
N SER A 30 -21.36 6.08 2.39
CA SER A 30 -20.44 7.07 2.96
C SER A 30 -21.16 8.04 3.91
N SER A 31 -22.40 8.43 3.57
CA SER A 31 -23.24 9.26 4.44
C SER A 31 -23.61 8.54 5.74
N LEU A 32 -23.97 7.25 5.66
CA LEU A 32 -24.21 6.43 6.85
C LEU A 32 -22.96 6.33 7.74
N ASN A 33 -21.77 6.19 7.13
CA ASN A 33 -20.51 6.21 7.87
C ASN A 33 -20.29 7.55 8.62
N ALA A 34 -20.53 8.67 7.94
CA ALA A 34 -20.41 10.00 8.55
C ALA A 34 -21.39 10.16 9.75
N ILE A 35 -22.61 9.67 9.60
CA ILE A 35 -23.61 9.67 10.68
C ILE A 35 -23.12 8.80 11.85
N ALA A 36 -22.57 7.61 11.57
CA ALA A 36 -22.04 6.72 12.61
C ALA A 36 -20.91 7.38 13.42
N PHE A 37 -20.02 8.16 12.77
CA PHE A 37 -18.99 8.94 13.47
C PHE A 37 -19.55 9.96 14.43
N TRP A 38 -20.72 10.53 14.16
CA TRP A 38 -21.38 11.48 15.05
C TRP A 38 -21.75 10.86 16.41
N PHE A 39 -22.04 9.57 16.43
CA PHE A 39 -22.38 8.82 17.64
C PHE A 39 -21.17 8.25 18.39
N MET A 40 -19.94 8.47 17.90
CA MET A 40 -18.74 7.99 18.59
C MET A 40 -18.55 8.75 19.93
N PRO A 41 -18.19 8.03 21.00
CA PRO A 41 -17.87 8.66 22.28
C PRO A 41 -16.72 9.66 22.12
N LYS A 42 -16.86 10.81 22.75
CA LYS A 42 -15.77 11.79 22.82
C LYS A 42 -14.65 11.23 23.68
N VAL A 43 -13.47 11.05 23.08
CA VAL A 43 -12.26 10.67 23.82
C VAL A 43 -11.61 11.94 24.36
N GLU A 44 -11.28 11.97 25.66
CA GLU A 44 -10.48 13.04 26.23
C GLU A 44 -9.09 13.05 25.57
N THR A 45 -8.81 14.13 24.85
CA THR A 45 -7.51 14.30 24.20
C THR A 45 -6.54 14.93 25.18
N VAL A 46 -5.42 14.26 25.43
CA VAL A 46 -4.29 14.87 26.12
C VAL A 46 -3.77 16.02 25.25
N LYS A 47 -3.67 17.22 25.81
CA LYS A 47 -3.13 18.39 25.10
C LYS A 47 -1.71 18.08 24.66
N GLY A 48 -1.53 17.83 23.36
CA GLY A 48 -0.23 17.67 22.71
C GLY A 48 0.48 19.01 22.52
N SER A 49 1.67 18.97 21.92
CA SER A 49 2.40 20.18 21.51
C SER A 49 1.53 21.02 20.56
N THR A 50 1.45 22.33 20.82
CA THR A 50 0.75 23.29 19.96
C THR A 50 1.40 23.46 18.58
N ASN A 51 2.66 23.03 18.41
CA ASN A 51 3.38 23.09 17.14
C ASN A 51 3.28 21.77 16.40
N PRO A 52 2.52 21.68 15.28
CA PRO A 52 2.33 20.46 14.53
C PRO A 52 3.64 19.92 13.90
N PHE A 53 4.65 20.78 13.72
CA PHE A 53 5.94 20.40 13.18
C PHE A 53 6.95 19.94 14.24
N SER A 54 6.62 19.99 15.51
CA SER A 54 7.53 19.63 16.61
C SER A 54 8.02 18.18 16.52
N ALA A 55 7.21 17.29 15.96
CA ALA A 55 7.54 15.89 15.77
C ALA A 55 8.74 15.68 14.81
N PHE A 56 8.97 16.57 13.84
CA PHE A 56 10.08 16.44 12.87
C PHE A 56 11.48 16.42 13.51
N LYS A 57 11.61 16.88 14.77
CA LYS A 57 12.84 16.73 15.55
C LYS A 57 13.33 15.27 15.59
N TRP A 58 12.41 14.29 15.58
CA TRP A 58 12.73 12.87 15.66
C TRP A 58 13.43 12.33 14.40
N LEU A 59 13.16 12.89 13.23
CA LEU A 59 13.92 12.56 12.03
C LEU A 59 15.41 12.93 12.13
N LYS A 60 15.76 13.93 12.94
CA LYS A 60 17.14 14.33 13.20
C LYS A 60 17.75 13.51 14.34
N LYS A 61 16.99 13.26 15.41
CA LYS A 61 17.49 12.64 16.65
C LYS A 61 17.58 11.11 16.55
N ASP A 62 16.62 10.45 15.87
CA ASP A 62 16.56 9.00 15.76
C ASP A 62 16.96 8.54 14.36
N LYS A 63 18.16 7.95 14.27
CA LYS A 63 18.70 7.42 13.01
C LYS A 63 17.90 6.21 12.51
N LYS A 64 17.48 5.31 13.41
CA LYS A 64 16.69 4.11 13.04
C LYS A 64 15.36 4.52 12.42
N PHE A 65 14.68 5.46 13.07
CA PHE A 65 13.42 6.01 12.55
C PHE A 65 13.60 6.72 11.21
N ARG A 66 14.62 7.55 11.06
CA ARG A 66 14.92 8.22 9.79
C ARG A 66 15.14 7.25 8.64
N VAL A 67 15.96 6.21 8.85
CA VAL A 67 16.21 5.15 7.85
C VAL A 67 14.92 4.45 7.47
N LEU A 68 14.07 4.15 8.44
CA LEU A 68 12.78 3.53 8.21
C LEU A 68 11.86 4.43 7.36
N ILE A 69 11.75 5.70 7.69
CA ILE A 69 10.90 6.65 6.92
C ILE A 69 11.41 6.79 5.49
N ILE A 70 12.72 6.89 5.26
CA ILE A 70 13.29 6.93 3.91
C ILE A 70 12.92 5.66 3.12
N SER A 71 13.07 4.49 3.72
CA SER A 71 12.67 3.22 3.10
C SER A 71 11.16 3.20 2.79
N TRP A 72 10.32 3.64 3.72
CA TRP A 72 8.87 3.74 3.49
C TRP A 72 8.52 4.70 2.35
N MET A 73 9.21 5.82 2.25
CA MET A 73 8.97 6.80 1.19
C MET A 73 9.34 6.24 -0.18
N LEU A 74 10.51 5.64 -0.32
CA LEU A 74 10.98 5.03 -1.57
C LEU A 74 10.06 3.88 -2.01
N MET A 75 9.79 2.92 -1.11
CA MET A 75 8.90 1.80 -1.39
C MET A 75 7.49 2.26 -1.76
N GLY A 76 6.95 3.19 -0.97
CA GLY A 76 5.59 3.65 -1.21
C GLY A 76 5.46 4.52 -2.45
N LEU A 77 6.48 5.32 -2.80
CA LEU A 77 6.50 6.04 -4.07
C LEU A 77 6.51 5.05 -5.24
N GLY A 78 7.42 4.08 -5.25
CA GLY A 78 7.46 3.06 -6.31
C GLY A 78 6.16 2.26 -6.41
N ASN A 79 5.65 1.75 -5.29
CA ASN A 79 4.43 0.94 -5.30
C ASN A 79 3.19 1.74 -5.74
N LEU A 80 2.99 2.96 -5.22
CA LEU A 80 1.80 3.75 -5.55
C LEU A 80 1.85 4.31 -6.98
N THR A 81 3.04 4.60 -7.51
CA THR A 81 3.23 5.01 -8.90
C THR A 81 2.73 3.93 -9.87
N ALA A 82 3.03 2.66 -9.62
CA ALA A 82 2.57 1.56 -10.46
C ALA A 82 1.13 1.13 -10.15
N LEU A 83 0.78 0.95 -8.87
CA LEU A 83 -0.49 0.38 -8.46
C LEU A 83 -1.71 1.23 -8.86
N LYS A 84 -1.59 2.55 -8.77
CA LYS A 84 -2.74 3.46 -8.98
C LYS A 84 -3.16 3.59 -10.43
N ILE A 85 -2.34 3.16 -11.36
CA ILE A 85 -2.65 3.16 -12.79
C ILE A 85 -3.18 1.81 -13.29
N TRP A 86 -3.22 0.76 -12.45
CA TRP A 86 -3.63 -0.59 -12.89
C TRP A 86 -5.02 -0.63 -13.51
N THR A 87 -5.99 0.13 -12.98
CA THR A 87 -7.33 0.17 -13.55
C THR A 87 -7.30 0.69 -14.98
N GLU A 88 -6.60 1.78 -15.24
CA GLU A 88 -6.42 2.33 -16.58
C GLU A 88 -5.61 1.38 -17.46
N TYR A 89 -4.52 0.84 -16.96
CA TYR A 89 -3.65 -0.08 -17.69
C TYR A 89 -4.38 -1.35 -18.15
N PHE A 90 -5.31 -1.87 -17.32
CA PHE A 90 -6.07 -3.07 -17.65
C PHE A 90 -7.28 -2.79 -18.54
N ALA A 91 -7.96 -1.67 -18.34
CA ALA A 91 -9.20 -1.36 -19.05
C ALA A 91 -8.98 -0.76 -20.47
N ASN A 92 -7.81 -0.17 -20.72
CA ASN A 92 -7.56 0.57 -21.95
C ASN A 92 -6.80 -0.28 -22.97
N ASP A 93 -7.40 -0.51 -24.13
CA ASP A 93 -6.81 -1.25 -25.28
C ASP A 93 -5.47 -0.68 -25.74
N GLN A 94 -5.23 0.62 -25.54
CA GLN A 94 -3.98 1.28 -25.91
C GLN A 94 -2.77 0.64 -25.25
N TYR A 95 -2.95 0.03 -24.07
CA TYR A 95 -1.88 -0.65 -23.33
C TYR A 95 -1.86 -2.19 -23.57
N GLY A 96 -2.69 -2.67 -24.49
CA GLY A 96 -2.70 -4.05 -24.95
C GLY A 96 -3.53 -5.04 -24.12
N ASN A 97 -4.34 -4.56 -23.16
CA ASN A 97 -5.14 -5.44 -22.29
C ASN A 97 -6.65 -5.42 -22.65
N GLY A 98 -7.29 -4.27 -22.61
CA GLY A 98 -8.71 -4.12 -22.96
C GLY A 98 -9.66 -5.02 -22.18
N PHE A 99 -9.35 -5.29 -20.92
CA PHE A 99 -10.16 -6.18 -20.09
C PHE A 99 -11.51 -5.57 -19.75
N SER A 100 -12.54 -6.42 -19.64
CA SER A 100 -13.87 -6.02 -19.19
C SER A 100 -13.84 -5.46 -17.77
N ALA A 101 -14.87 -4.69 -17.37
CA ALA A 101 -14.96 -4.14 -16.03
C ALA A 101 -14.95 -5.23 -14.95
N PHE A 102 -15.51 -6.41 -15.25
CA PHE A 102 -15.46 -7.55 -14.34
C PHE A 102 -14.05 -8.10 -14.18
N GLU A 103 -13.31 -8.30 -15.28
CA GLU A 103 -11.91 -8.76 -15.25
C GLU A 103 -11.00 -7.76 -14.53
N VAL A 104 -11.16 -6.46 -14.79
CA VAL A 104 -10.46 -5.39 -14.05
C VAL A 104 -10.78 -5.48 -12.55
N THR A 105 -12.03 -5.71 -12.19
CA THR A 105 -12.44 -5.88 -10.78
C THR A 105 -11.83 -7.14 -10.16
N LEU A 106 -11.77 -8.25 -10.91
CA LEU A 106 -11.08 -9.45 -10.47
C LEU A 106 -9.62 -9.18 -10.13
N LEU A 107 -8.90 -8.56 -11.05
CA LEU A 107 -7.46 -8.30 -10.94
C LEU A 107 -7.13 -7.24 -9.90
N THR A 108 -7.91 -6.15 -9.79
CA THR A 108 -7.57 -5.03 -8.92
C THR A 108 -8.09 -5.17 -7.50
N PHE A 109 -9.13 -5.96 -7.28
CA PHE A 109 -9.77 -6.06 -5.97
C PHE A 109 -10.00 -7.50 -5.50
N ILE A 110 -10.69 -8.35 -6.26
CA ILE A 110 -11.17 -9.65 -5.76
C ILE A 110 -10.00 -10.59 -5.45
N ILE A 111 -9.08 -10.78 -6.39
CA ILE A 111 -7.91 -11.65 -6.22
C ILE A 111 -7.00 -11.13 -5.11
N PRO A 112 -6.55 -9.86 -5.12
CA PRO A 112 -5.72 -9.33 -4.04
C PRO A 112 -6.40 -9.40 -2.67
N ALA A 113 -7.69 -9.11 -2.57
CA ALA A 113 -8.43 -9.16 -1.32
C ALA A 113 -8.56 -10.59 -0.78
N GLY A 114 -8.83 -11.58 -1.65
CA GLY A 114 -8.89 -12.98 -1.28
C GLY A 114 -7.57 -13.48 -0.72
N VAL A 115 -6.47 -13.23 -1.44
CA VAL A 115 -5.11 -13.59 -1.00
C VAL A 115 -4.76 -12.88 0.31
N LYS A 116 -5.07 -11.59 0.43
CA LYS A 116 -4.83 -10.82 1.65
C LYS A 116 -5.53 -11.45 2.86
N ILE A 117 -6.78 -11.86 2.74
CA ILE A 117 -7.53 -12.49 3.84
C ILE A 117 -6.83 -13.78 4.29
N ILE A 118 -6.46 -14.65 3.34
CA ILE A 118 -5.80 -15.93 3.62
C ILE A 118 -4.45 -15.72 4.34
N PHE A 119 -3.66 -14.76 3.87
CA PHE A 119 -2.28 -14.58 4.35
C PHE A 119 -2.14 -13.58 5.49
N THR A 120 -3.19 -12.90 5.93
CA THR A 120 -3.10 -11.97 7.07
C THR A 120 -2.64 -12.68 8.35
N TYR A 121 -3.18 -13.86 8.66
CA TYR A 121 -2.77 -14.61 9.87
C TYR A 121 -1.31 -15.09 9.80
N PRO A 122 -0.83 -15.76 8.74
CA PRO A 122 0.59 -16.12 8.61
C PRO A 122 1.54 -14.90 8.75
N TRP A 123 1.21 -13.77 8.16
CA TRP A 123 2.01 -12.56 8.29
C TRP A 123 2.00 -11.96 9.70
N GLY A 124 0.88 -12.05 10.44
CA GLY A 124 0.82 -11.68 11.85
C GLY A 124 1.80 -12.50 12.68
N TRP A 125 1.77 -13.81 12.49
CA TRP A 125 2.68 -14.74 13.15
C TRP A 125 4.15 -14.47 12.82
N LEU A 126 4.47 -14.17 11.55
CA LEU A 126 5.82 -13.79 11.12
C LEU A 126 6.24 -12.43 11.71
N PHE A 127 5.34 -11.44 11.74
CA PHE A 127 5.61 -10.13 12.30
C PHE A 127 6.06 -10.21 13.76
N ASP A 128 5.44 -11.08 14.55
CA ASP A 128 5.79 -11.23 15.97
C ASP A 128 7.17 -11.87 16.17
N ARG A 129 7.61 -12.77 15.26
CA ARG A 129 8.80 -13.60 15.41
C ARG A 129 10.01 -13.13 14.60
N MET A 130 9.78 -12.37 13.55
CA MET A 130 10.85 -11.93 12.66
C MET A 130 11.39 -10.56 13.03
N ASN A 131 12.65 -10.33 12.72
CA ASN A 131 13.22 -9.00 12.72
C ASN A 131 12.42 -8.10 11.74
N PHE A 132 11.96 -6.96 12.24
CA PHE A 132 11.11 -6.05 11.48
C PHE A 132 11.72 -5.57 10.16
N TYR A 133 13.03 -5.29 10.13
CA TYR A 133 13.69 -4.83 8.90
C TYR A 133 13.79 -5.95 7.86
N VAL A 134 14.03 -7.20 8.30
CA VAL A 134 14.04 -8.38 7.41
C VAL A 134 12.66 -8.61 6.81
N LEU A 135 11.61 -8.57 7.64
CA LEU A 135 10.22 -8.68 7.19
C LEU A 135 9.90 -7.60 6.14
N ARG A 136 10.35 -6.35 6.36
CA ARG A 136 10.18 -5.26 5.41
C ARG A 136 10.85 -5.54 4.06
N VAL A 137 12.07 -6.08 4.06
CA VAL A 137 12.78 -6.44 2.81
C VAL A 137 12.03 -7.53 2.05
N ILE A 138 11.55 -8.57 2.74
CA ILE A 138 10.74 -9.63 2.12
C ILE A 138 9.49 -9.04 1.46
N LEU A 139 8.77 -8.19 2.18
CA LEU A 139 7.58 -7.50 1.63
C LEU A 139 7.93 -6.65 0.41
N ASN A 140 9.03 -5.91 0.44
CA ASN A 140 9.47 -5.11 -0.69
C ASN A 140 9.77 -5.99 -1.92
N VAL A 141 10.45 -7.13 -1.74
CA VAL A 141 10.72 -8.09 -2.83
C VAL A 141 9.41 -8.58 -3.45
N ILE A 142 8.42 -8.95 -2.62
CA ILE A 142 7.11 -9.41 -3.12
C ILE A 142 6.39 -8.28 -3.87
N PHE A 143 6.40 -7.04 -3.34
CA PHE A 143 5.83 -5.87 -4.04
C PHE A 143 6.50 -5.61 -5.39
N GLY A 144 7.83 -5.65 -5.43
CA GLY A 144 8.58 -5.45 -6.67
C GLY A 144 8.29 -6.54 -7.71
N ALA A 145 8.29 -7.81 -7.28
CA ALA A 145 7.95 -8.94 -8.14
C ALA A 145 6.51 -8.84 -8.67
N ALA A 146 5.54 -8.48 -7.82
CA ALA A 146 4.16 -8.29 -8.22
C ALA A 146 4.02 -7.25 -9.35
N ILE A 147 4.67 -6.10 -9.21
CA ILE A 147 4.64 -5.04 -10.22
C ILE A 147 5.28 -5.49 -11.53
N LEU A 148 6.45 -6.13 -11.47
CA LEU A 148 7.12 -6.63 -12.68
C LEU A 148 6.26 -7.67 -13.40
N VAL A 149 5.69 -8.64 -12.67
CA VAL A 149 4.82 -9.66 -13.27
C VAL A 149 3.62 -9.01 -13.95
N VAL A 150 2.95 -8.05 -13.30
CA VAL A 150 1.75 -7.38 -13.87
C VAL A 150 2.04 -6.65 -15.18
N PHE A 151 3.17 -5.92 -15.26
CA PHE A 151 3.45 -5.10 -16.45
C PHE A 151 4.15 -5.84 -17.60
N TYR A 152 4.70 -7.03 -17.34
CA TYR A 152 5.41 -7.81 -18.37
C TYR A 152 4.73 -9.15 -18.68
N ALA A 153 3.56 -9.41 -18.11
CA ALA A 153 2.78 -10.61 -18.41
C ALA A 153 1.89 -10.39 -19.64
N ASP A 154 1.85 -11.40 -20.52
CA ASP A 154 1.06 -11.39 -21.74
C ASP A 154 -0.28 -12.14 -21.59
N SER A 155 -0.59 -12.66 -20.41
CA SER A 155 -1.84 -13.40 -20.20
C SER A 155 -2.55 -13.00 -18.91
N PHE A 156 -3.88 -13.02 -18.95
CA PHE A 156 -4.73 -12.75 -17.80
C PHE A 156 -4.32 -13.54 -16.55
N TRP A 157 -4.01 -14.84 -16.70
CA TRP A 157 -3.68 -15.69 -15.56
C TRP A 157 -2.34 -15.35 -14.92
N ILE A 158 -1.35 -14.93 -15.70
CA ILE A 158 -0.06 -14.49 -15.17
C ILE A 158 -0.23 -13.13 -14.48
N ILE A 159 -1.02 -12.22 -15.05
CA ILE A 159 -1.40 -10.96 -14.40
C ILE A 159 -2.13 -11.25 -13.07
N ALA A 160 -3.05 -12.22 -13.05
CA ALA A 160 -3.76 -12.65 -11.84
C ALA A 160 -2.80 -13.14 -10.74
N ILE A 161 -1.73 -13.87 -11.11
CA ILE A 161 -0.66 -14.23 -10.17
C ILE A 161 0.04 -12.97 -9.64
N GLY A 162 0.38 -12.02 -10.50
CA GLY A 162 0.99 -10.74 -10.10
C GLY A 162 0.12 -9.96 -9.12
N THR A 163 -1.18 -9.84 -9.39
CA THR A 163 -2.11 -9.17 -8.47
C THR A 163 -2.33 -9.97 -7.18
N GLY A 164 -2.26 -11.29 -7.23
CA GLY A 164 -2.24 -12.17 -6.06
C GLY A 164 -1.00 -11.92 -5.18
N LEU A 165 0.19 -11.81 -5.78
CA LEU A 165 1.42 -11.41 -5.06
C LEU A 165 1.26 -10.04 -4.41
N GLN A 166 0.60 -9.10 -5.07
CA GLN A 166 0.28 -7.80 -4.48
C GLN A 166 -0.62 -7.95 -3.24
N GLY A 167 -1.64 -8.82 -3.31
CA GLY A 167 -2.50 -9.16 -2.16
C GLY A 167 -1.71 -9.77 -1.00
N LEU A 168 -0.78 -10.69 -1.31
CA LEU A 168 0.14 -11.30 -0.35
C LEU A 168 1.00 -10.23 0.35
N ALA A 169 1.57 -9.30 -0.43
CA ALA A 169 2.37 -8.20 0.10
C ALA A 169 1.53 -7.23 0.94
N PHE A 170 0.28 -6.96 0.56
CA PHE A 170 -0.63 -6.12 1.35
C PHE A 170 -1.07 -6.78 2.67
N ALA A 171 -1.15 -8.10 2.73
CA ALA A 171 -1.45 -8.80 3.98
C ALA A 171 -0.37 -8.48 5.06
N GLY A 172 0.89 -8.68 4.73
CA GLY A 172 2.00 -8.36 5.64
C GLY A 172 2.27 -6.86 5.75
N GLY A 173 2.16 -6.14 4.63
CA GLY A 173 2.34 -4.69 4.58
C GLY A 173 1.35 -3.94 5.46
N GLY A 174 0.10 -4.36 5.53
CA GLY A 174 -0.92 -3.77 6.40
C GLY A 174 -0.58 -3.92 7.88
N ILE A 175 -0.13 -5.11 8.30
CA ILE A 175 0.32 -5.37 9.68
C ILE A 175 1.55 -4.51 9.98
N ALA A 176 2.56 -4.57 9.11
CA ALA A 176 3.78 -3.78 9.28
C ALA A 176 3.49 -2.27 9.35
N TRP A 177 2.54 -1.77 8.55
CA TRP A 177 2.10 -0.38 8.54
C TRP A 177 1.46 0.07 9.86
N MET A 178 0.62 -0.77 10.44
CA MET A 178 -0.13 -0.42 11.66
C MET A 178 0.70 -0.59 12.92
N LEU A 179 1.55 -1.63 12.96
CA LEU A 179 2.20 -2.08 14.19
C LEU A 179 3.71 -1.76 14.29
N TRP A 180 4.35 -1.21 13.24
CA TRP A 180 5.79 -0.93 13.28
C TRP A 180 6.22 -0.06 14.48
N VAL A 181 5.35 0.86 14.86
CA VAL A 181 5.61 1.81 15.95
C VAL A 181 5.84 1.09 17.28
N THR A 182 5.18 -0.04 17.50
CA THR A 182 5.34 -0.85 18.73
C THR A 182 6.72 -1.52 18.82
N LYS A 183 7.42 -1.67 17.68
CA LYS A 183 8.75 -2.28 17.63
C LYS A 183 9.91 -1.28 17.61
N ILE A 184 9.64 -0.01 17.29
CA ILE A 184 10.71 0.96 17.02
C ILE A 184 10.58 2.24 17.86
N ALA A 185 9.36 2.76 18.06
CA ALA A 185 9.17 4.01 18.77
C ALA A 185 9.20 3.81 20.29
N PRO A 186 9.81 4.75 21.05
CA PRO A 186 9.60 4.80 22.48
C PRO A 186 8.11 4.99 22.79
N PRO A 187 7.55 4.29 23.80
CA PRO A 187 6.11 4.34 24.09
C PRO A 187 5.58 5.76 24.28
N GLU A 188 6.36 6.64 24.91
CA GLU A 188 5.98 8.03 25.22
C GLU A 188 5.90 8.92 23.96
N HIS A 189 6.51 8.50 22.84
CA HIS A 189 6.62 9.25 21.59
C HIS A 189 5.89 8.61 20.42
N THR A 190 5.13 7.53 20.65
CA THR A 190 4.41 6.78 19.64
C THR A 190 3.57 7.68 18.70
N ALA A 191 2.82 8.64 19.28
CA ALA A 191 1.99 9.55 18.52
C ALA A 191 2.81 10.48 17.60
N GLU A 192 3.96 10.99 18.07
CA GLU A 192 4.87 11.86 17.29
C GLU A 192 5.46 11.09 16.10
N TYR A 193 5.90 9.83 16.32
CA TYR A 193 6.43 8.96 15.26
C TYR A 193 5.37 8.63 14.21
N MET A 194 4.15 8.26 14.65
CA MET A 194 3.04 7.97 13.74
C MET A 194 2.60 9.20 12.95
N SER A 195 2.62 10.40 13.54
CA SER A 195 2.25 11.63 12.84
C SER A 195 3.17 11.91 11.66
N ILE A 196 4.49 11.74 11.82
CA ILE A 196 5.46 11.88 10.72
C ILE A 196 5.24 10.83 9.65
N HIS A 197 5.04 9.57 10.05
CA HIS A 197 4.79 8.49 9.13
C HIS A 197 3.52 8.74 8.30
N THR A 198 2.44 9.17 8.94
CA THR A 198 1.18 9.49 8.27
C THR A 198 1.33 10.69 7.33
N PHE A 199 1.99 11.76 7.78
CA PHE A 199 2.26 12.94 6.96
C PHE A 199 3.05 12.60 5.69
N THR A 200 4.18 11.89 5.85
CA THR A 200 5.01 11.48 4.71
C THR A 200 4.28 10.54 3.76
N THR A 201 3.41 9.69 4.30
CA THR A 201 2.52 8.84 3.48
C THR A 201 1.52 9.65 2.68
N GLY A 202 0.90 10.66 3.29
CA GLY A 202 -0.01 11.56 2.59
C GLY A 202 0.69 12.27 1.42
N LEU A 203 1.91 12.78 1.66
CA LEU A 203 2.71 13.45 0.63
C LEU A 203 2.96 12.56 -0.61
N ARG A 204 3.44 11.33 -0.39
CA ARG A 204 3.63 10.39 -1.51
C ARG A 204 2.31 9.94 -2.15
N GLY A 205 1.22 9.87 -1.36
CA GLY A 205 -0.12 9.53 -1.83
C GLY A 205 -0.69 10.54 -2.83
N VAL A 206 -0.28 11.80 -2.74
CA VAL A 206 -0.63 12.85 -3.70
C VAL A 206 0.28 12.79 -4.93
N VAL A 207 1.59 12.66 -4.74
CA VAL A 207 2.57 12.75 -5.83
C VAL A 207 2.60 11.47 -6.69
N ALA A 208 2.55 10.29 -6.08
CA ALA A 208 2.78 9.04 -6.79
C ALA A 208 1.74 8.72 -7.88
N PRO A 209 0.42 8.92 -7.68
CA PRO A 209 -0.54 8.68 -8.76
C PRO A 209 -0.32 9.58 -9.97
N ALA A 210 -0.09 10.88 -9.76
CA ALA A 210 0.17 11.83 -10.84
C ALA A 210 1.45 11.44 -11.62
N LEU A 211 2.52 11.07 -10.90
CA LEU A 211 3.75 10.54 -11.49
C LEU A 211 3.48 9.25 -12.26
N GLY A 212 2.61 8.38 -11.75
CA GLY A 212 2.25 7.12 -12.39
C GLY A 212 1.61 7.32 -13.76
N PHE A 213 0.59 8.17 -13.85
CA PHE A 213 -0.05 8.49 -15.14
C PHE A 213 0.92 9.16 -16.11
N TYR A 214 1.74 10.10 -15.65
CA TYR A 214 2.76 10.73 -16.48
C TYR A 214 3.76 9.70 -17.04
N LEU A 215 4.28 8.81 -16.21
CA LEU A 215 5.23 7.78 -16.63
C LEU A 215 4.58 6.74 -17.54
N LEU A 216 3.34 6.32 -17.28
CA LEU A 216 2.64 5.38 -18.14
C LEU A 216 2.57 5.88 -19.59
N VAL A 217 2.23 7.18 -19.75
CA VAL A 217 2.13 7.81 -21.08
C VAL A 217 3.51 7.98 -21.74
N THR A 218 4.57 8.27 -20.95
CA THR A 218 5.88 8.62 -21.49
C THR A 218 6.81 7.43 -21.72
N ILE A 219 6.77 6.42 -20.82
CA ILE A 219 7.70 5.27 -20.88
C ILE A 219 6.96 3.91 -20.87
N GLY A 220 5.62 3.91 -20.89
CA GLY A 220 4.81 2.69 -20.96
C GLY A 220 5.15 1.69 -19.84
N ASN A 221 5.29 0.41 -20.20
CA ASN A 221 5.55 -0.67 -19.24
C ASN A 221 6.87 -0.54 -18.48
N SER A 222 7.80 0.32 -18.94
CA SER A 222 9.06 0.60 -18.21
C SER A 222 8.84 1.27 -16.85
N ILE A 223 7.63 1.76 -16.57
CA ILE A 223 7.22 2.21 -15.23
C ILE A 223 7.41 1.11 -14.16
N ALA A 224 7.28 -0.17 -14.56
CA ALA A 224 7.53 -1.29 -13.66
C ALA A 224 9.00 -1.36 -13.22
N ILE A 225 9.94 -1.10 -14.14
CA ILE A 225 11.38 -1.04 -13.82
C ILE A 225 11.66 0.14 -12.90
N PHE A 226 11.12 1.32 -13.19
CA PHE A 226 11.24 2.49 -12.33
C PHE A 226 10.75 2.19 -10.90
N SER A 227 9.58 1.58 -10.78
CA SER A 227 9.00 1.20 -9.49
C SER A 227 9.85 0.14 -8.76
N ALA A 228 10.33 -0.88 -9.49
CA ALA A 228 11.18 -1.92 -8.93
C ALA A 228 12.53 -1.36 -8.44
N ILE A 229 13.13 -0.39 -9.14
CA ILE A 229 14.34 0.31 -8.68
C ILE A 229 14.09 1.02 -7.35
N LEU A 230 13.01 1.80 -7.23
CA LEU A 230 12.68 2.49 -5.97
C LEU A 230 12.46 1.53 -4.82
N ILE A 231 11.75 0.42 -5.06
CA ILE A 231 11.49 -0.62 -4.06
C ILE A 231 12.78 -1.34 -3.66
N THR A 232 13.68 -1.58 -4.61
CA THR A 232 15.00 -2.17 -4.34
C THR A 232 15.84 -1.22 -3.50
N LEU A 233 15.91 0.06 -3.85
CA LEU A 233 16.59 1.08 -3.05
C LEU A 233 16.03 1.18 -1.64
N ALA A 234 14.70 1.06 -1.48
CA ALA A 234 14.05 1.00 -0.17
C ALA A 234 14.55 -0.17 0.68
N SER A 235 14.86 -1.31 0.05
CA SER A 235 15.42 -2.48 0.72
C SER A 235 16.89 -2.29 1.07
N VAL A 236 17.69 -1.74 0.15
CA VAL A 236 19.11 -1.46 0.36
C VAL A 236 19.33 -0.51 1.54
N VAL A 237 18.50 0.51 1.67
CA VAL A 237 18.53 1.47 2.80
C VAL A 237 18.36 0.78 4.16
N LEU A 238 17.69 -0.37 4.23
CA LEU A 238 17.48 -1.12 5.48
C LEU A 238 18.65 -2.05 5.86
N ILE A 239 19.55 -2.38 4.93
CA ILE A 239 20.64 -3.34 5.16
C ILE A 239 21.51 -2.99 6.38
N PRO A 240 21.94 -1.73 6.60
CA PRO A 240 22.75 -1.37 7.76
C PRO A 240 22.04 -1.67 9.10
N GLU A 241 20.71 -1.46 9.17
CA GLU A 241 19.93 -1.73 10.38
C GLU A 241 19.72 -3.24 10.60
N ILE A 242 19.60 -4.02 9.52
CA ILE A 242 19.57 -5.50 9.60
C ILE A 242 20.89 -6.03 10.18
N ILE A 243 22.03 -5.56 9.68
CA ILE A 243 23.35 -5.98 10.16
C ILE A 243 23.54 -5.60 11.64
N ARG A 244 23.11 -4.38 12.00
CA ARG A 244 23.21 -3.89 13.39
C ARG A 244 22.31 -4.68 14.32
N SER A 245 21.06 -4.94 13.97
CA SER A 245 20.11 -5.69 14.80
C SER A 245 20.56 -7.13 15.06
N ARG A 246 21.19 -7.78 14.08
CA ARG A 246 21.78 -9.12 14.26
C ARG A 246 22.92 -9.12 15.27
N LYS A 247 23.77 -8.08 15.28
CA LYS A 247 24.90 -7.98 16.23
C LYS A 247 24.47 -7.74 17.67
N THR A 248 23.30 -7.13 17.89
CA THR A 248 22.79 -6.79 19.23
C THR A 248 21.79 -7.81 19.78
N ASN A 249 21.55 -8.94 19.09
CA ASN A 249 20.51 -9.93 19.44
C ASN A 249 19.12 -9.32 19.71
N GLN A 250 18.84 -8.16 19.15
CA GLN A 250 17.52 -7.53 19.19
C GLN A 250 16.68 -8.13 18.04
N LEU A 251 15.98 -9.24 18.36
CA LEU A 251 14.96 -9.84 17.51
C LEU A 251 13.67 -9.02 17.54
#